data_445cfc0d8550c1692b7fa6ac7827b997
#
_entry.id   445cfc0d8550c1692b7fa6ac7827b997
#
_cell.length_a   1.000
_cell.length_b   1.000
_cell.length_c   1.000
_cell.angle_alpha   90.00
_cell.angle_beta   90.00
_cell.angle_gamma   90.00
#
_symmetry.space_group_name_H-M   'P 1'
#
loop_
_entity.id
_entity.type
_entity.pdbx_description
1 polymer ?
#
loop_
_entity_poly.entity_id
_entity_poly.type
_entity_poly.pdbx_seq_one_letter_code
_entity_poly.pdbx_strand_id
1 'polypeptide(L)'
;MYTVMDYLKYYRDIPFTEVSLNQLDFLICAILVYLPLNDFKEAKSLKDFSKIALELENKDYDGMMIPKSYEVLKYLQNAKRYANMKIMNFVNLKNEKTQFGACKFLMDKKTIIAFKGTDGSTIGWVENFRLLYDYPTYTQRLSLNYLEDNIKFNDKNVYVVGHSKGGNLAMASVMELSRPLFKKVKKVYNFDGPGFLKKEFDSLKYRELLPKLVNIIPTGSVVGSLLFNKNYKIGRAHV
;
A
#
# COMPACT_ATOMS: atom_id res chain seq x y z
N MET A 1 12.69 -7.52 -18.29
CA MET A 1 11.56 -7.01 -17.49
C MET A 1 12.13 -6.56 -16.16
N TYR A 2 11.94 -5.31 -15.76
CA TYR A 2 12.50 -4.81 -14.49
C TYR A 2 11.51 -5.05 -13.36
N THR A 3 11.98 -5.70 -12.28
CA THR A 3 11.23 -5.99 -11.07
C THR A 3 11.62 -5.02 -9.94
N VAL A 4 10.87 -5.03 -8.83
CA VAL A 4 11.28 -4.34 -7.59
C VAL A 4 12.66 -4.82 -7.12
N MET A 5 12.97 -6.11 -7.33
CA MET A 5 14.27 -6.66 -6.96
C MET A 5 15.41 -6.08 -7.80
N ASP A 6 15.17 -5.87 -9.11
CA ASP A 6 16.16 -5.21 -9.97
C ASP A 6 16.37 -3.76 -9.54
N TYR A 7 15.29 -3.05 -9.19
CA TYR A 7 15.42 -1.71 -8.63
C TYR A 7 16.26 -1.70 -7.36
N LEU A 8 16.01 -2.58 -6.42
CA LEU A 8 16.77 -2.67 -5.17
C LEU A 8 18.24 -3.02 -5.40
N LYS A 9 18.57 -3.90 -6.35
CA LYS A 9 19.97 -4.20 -6.70
C LYS A 9 20.78 -2.96 -7.07
N TYR A 10 20.17 -2.02 -7.80
CA TYR A 10 20.87 -0.83 -8.30
C TYR A 10 20.74 0.38 -7.39
N TYR A 11 19.61 0.56 -6.69
CA TYR A 11 19.26 1.82 -6.01
C TYR A 11 19.26 1.74 -4.49
N ARG A 12 19.33 0.55 -3.87
CA ARG A 12 19.21 0.39 -2.41
C ARG A 12 20.23 1.19 -1.61
N ASP A 13 21.39 1.53 -2.17
CA ASP A 13 22.45 2.24 -1.49
C ASP A 13 22.59 3.71 -1.97
N ILE A 14 21.77 4.14 -2.94
CA ILE A 14 21.74 5.51 -3.44
C ILE A 14 20.77 6.35 -2.59
N PRO A 15 21.26 7.38 -1.86
CA PRO A 15 20.40 8.16 -0.97
C PRO A 15 19.36 9.00 -1.71
N PHE A 16 18.29 9.40 -1.00
CA PHE A 16 17.23 10.24 -1.55
C PHE A 16 17.68 11.64 -1.99
N THR A 17 18.88 12.07 -1.56
CA THR A 17 19.50 13.32 -1.99
C THR A 17 20.04 13.27 -3.43
N GLU A 18 20.40 12.08 -3.90
CA GLU A 18 20.91 11.85 -5.25
C GLU A 18 19.79 11.41 -6.19
N VAL A 19 18.97 10.44 -5.78
CA VAL A 19 17.80 9.99 -6.52
C VAL A 19 16.56 10.14 -5.66
N SER A 20 15.70 11.10 -6.02
CA SER A 20 14.48 11.41 -5.28
C SER A 20 13.57 10.18 -5.14
N LEU A 21 12.76 10.20 -4.08
CA LEU A 21 11.73 9.19 -3.82
C LEU A 21 10.80 9.06 -5.01
N ASN A 22 10.58 7.84 -5.49
CA ASN A 22 9.84 7.53 -6.71
C ASN A 22 8.80 6.40 -6.51
N GLN A 23 8.10 6.05 -7.58
CA GLN A 23 7.01 5.06 -7.53
C GLN A 23 7.43 3.67 -7.04
N LEU A 24 8.70 3.25 -7.25
CA LEU A 24 9.16 1.94 -6.79
C LEU A 24 9.43 1.93 -5.28
N ASP A 25 9.85 3.04 -4.70
CA ASP A 25 9.93 3.19 -3.25
C ASP A 25 8.54 3.09 -2.60
N PHE A 26 7.50 3.64 -3.24
CA PHE A 26 6.12 3.50 -2.78
C PHE A 26 5.59 2.08 -2.92
N LEU A 27 5.97 1.38 -4.01
CA LEU A 27 5.63 -0.03 -4.20
C LEU A 27 6.27 -0.91 -3.11
N ILE A 28 7.50 -0.62 -2.71
CA ILE A 28 8.16 -1.30 -1.59
C ILE A 28 7.32 -1.17 -0.30
N CYS A 29 6.81 0.01 0.03
CA CYS A 29 5.91 0.18 1.18
C CYS A 29 4.63 -0.65 1.03
N ALA A 30 4.04 -0.69 -0.18
CA ALA A 30 2.85 -1.49 -0.47
C ALA A 30 3.11 -3.02 -0.43
N ILE A 31 4.37 -3.46 -0.56
CA ILE A 31 4.78 -4.86 -0.40
C ILE A 31 5.04 -5.17 1.08
N LEU A 32 5.76 -4.32 1.81
CA LEU A 32 6.12 -4.57 3.20
C LEU A 32 4.91 -4.71 4.14
N VAL A 33 3.78 -4.08 3.81
CA VAL A 33 2.56 -4.21 4.62
C VAL A 33 1.94 -5.62 4.59
N TYR A 34 2.41 -6.52 3.70
CA TYR A 34 1.97 -7.92 3.67
C TYR A 34 2.64 -8.80 4.73
N LEU A 35 3.73 -8.35 5.37
CA LEU A 35 4.40 -9.12 6.40
C LEU A 35 3.40 -9.51 7.52
N PRO A 36 3.41 -10.76 7.98
CA PRO A 36 2.43 -11.27 8.93
C PRO A 36 2.82 -10.93 10.38
N LEU A 37 3.03 -9.64 10.64
CA LEU A 37 3.40 -9.15 11.97
C LEU A 37 2.16 -8.95 12.85
N ASN A 38 2.37 -9.01 14.16
CA ASN A 38 1.39 -8.54 15.13
C ASN A 38 1.27 -7.01 15.10
N ASP A 39 0.15 -6.50 15.56
CA ASP A 39 -0.10 -5.05 15.66
C ASP A 39 0.94 -4.38 16.56
N PHE A 40 1.39 -3.19 16.16
CA PHE A 40 2.21 -2.32 17.00
C PHE A 40 1.96 -0.85 16.68
N LYS A 41 2.12 0.04 17.66
CA LYS A 41 1.94 1.49 17.50
C LYS A 41 3.26 2.24 17.42
N GLU A 42 4.28 1.80 18.16
CA GLU A 42 5.55 2.47 18.32
C GLU A 42 6.32 2.55 17.00
N ALA A 43 7.10 3.63 16.85
CA ALA A 43 7.98 3.76 15.71
C ALA A 43 9.18 2.80 15.83
N LYS A 44 9.31 1.90 14.86
CA LYS A 44 10.45 1.00 14.74
C LYS A 44 11.38 1.47 13.62
N SER A 45 12.69 1.33 13.84
CA SER A 45 13.66 1.47 12.75
C SER A 45 13.46 0.32 11.76
N LEU A 46 13.96 0.50 10.52
CA LEU A 46 13.96 -0.60 9.56
C LEU A 46 14.72 -1.83 10.10
N LYS A 47 15.80 -1.62 10.86
CA LYS A 47 16.59 -2.69 11.47
C LYS A 47 15.76 -3.49 12.47
N ASP A 48 15.07 -2.82 13.41
CA ASP A 48 14.25 -3.50 14.44
C ASP A 48 13.05 -4.18 13.81
N PHE A 49 12.41 -3.52 12.85
CA PHE A 49 11.31 -4.09 12.07
C PHE A 49 11.75 -5.36 11.34
N SER A 50 12.91 -5.33 10.66
CA SER A 50 13.45 -6.48 9.95
C SER A 50 13.78 -7.63 10.89
N LYS A 51 14.35 -7.35 12.07
CA LYS A 51 14.65 -8.38 13.06
C LYS A 51 13.38 -9.12 13.48
N ILE A 52 12.34 -8.39 13.90
CA ILE A 52 11.06 -8.97 14.33
C ILE A 52 10.42 -9.77 13.18
N ALA A 53 10.39 -9.21 11.96
CA ALA A 53 9.76 -9.88 10.84
C ALA A 53 10.47 -11.19 10.48
N LEU A 54 11.79 -11.21 10.46
CA LEU A 54 12.56 -12.40 10.08
C LEU A 54 12.54 -13.51 11.13
N GLU A 55 12.36 -13.16 12.41
CA GLU A 55 12.12 -14.15 13.47
C GLU A 55 10.78 -14.90 13.27
N LEU A 56 9.81 -14.28 12.58
CA LEU A 56 8.50 -14.85 12.26
C LEU A 56 8.45 -15.50 10.87
N GLU A 57 9.56 -15.50 10.13
CA GLU A 57 9.57 -16.07 8.77
C GLU A 57 9.32 -17.58 8.83
N ASN A 58 8.24 -18.00 8.20
CA ASN A 58 7.90 -19.41 7.99
C ASN A 58 7.82 -19.68 6.47
N LYS A 59 7.96 -20.95 6.06
CA LYS A 59 7.90 -21.34 4.65
C LYS A 59 6.48 -21.64 4.18
N ASP A 60 5.53 -21.82 5.10
CA ASP A 60 4.16 -22.25 4.82
C ASP A 60 3.20 -21.06 4.84
N TYR A 61 3.39 -20.12 3.91
CA TYR A 61 2.46 -19.00 3.74
C TYR A 61 1.51 -19.22 2.57
N ASP A 62 0.23 -18.97 2.81
CA ASP A 62 -0.74 -18.84 1.74
C ASP A 62 -0.48 -17.57 0.90
N GLY A 63 -0.54 -17.73 -0.42
CA GLY A 63 -0.41 -16.62 -1.36
C GLY A 63 1.02 -16.16 -1.64
N MET A 64 1.19 -15.45 -2.76
CA MET A 64 2.50 -15.06 -3.30
C MET A 64 3.12 -13.84 -2.62
N MET A 65 2.33 -12.96 -2.02
CA MET A 65 2.80 -11.65 -1.55
C MET A 65 3.59 -11.69 -0.26
N ILE A 66 3.29 -12.65 0.64
CA ILE A 66 4.03 -12.77 1.91
C ILE A 66 5.48 -13.20 1.66
N PRO A 67 5.77 -14.29 0.91
CA PRO A 67 7.14 -14.65 0.54
C PRO A 67 7.87 -13.50 -0.17
N LYS A 68 7.19 -12.78 -1.06
CA LYS A 68 7.75 -11.62 -1.77
C LYS A 68 8.11 -10.48 -0.82
N SER A 69 7.30 -10.23 0.19
CA SER A 69 7.59 -9.19 1.20
C SER A 69 8.83 -9.52 2.03
N TYR A 70 9.06 -10.79 2.35
CA TYR A 70 10.31 -11.23 2.99
C TYR A 70 11.53 -11.10 2.08
N GLU A 71 11.38 -11.44 0.79
CA GLU A 71 12.44 -11.26 -0.20
C GLU A 71 12.87 -9.79 -0.26
N VAL A 72 11.92 -8.88 -0.42
CA VAL A 72 12.16 -7.43 -0.41
C VAL A 72 12.81 -6.98 0.89
N LEU A 73 12.31 -7.43 2.04
CA LEU A 73 12.84 -7.07 3.35
C LEU A 73 14.31 -7.44 3.51
N LYS A 74 14.72 -8.62 3.05
CA LYS A 74 16.12 -9.09 3.10
C LYS A 74 17.05 -8.17 2.32
N TYR A 75 16.60 -7.61 1.19
CA TYR A 75 17.39 -6.62 0.44
C TYR A 75 17.44 -5.25 1.12
N LEU A 76 16.44 -4.91 1.92
CA LEU A 76 16.36 -3.62 2.61
C LEU A 76 17.22 -3.55 3.88
N GLN A 77 17.51 -4.67 4.53
CA GLN A 77 18.14 -4.71 5.88
C GLN A 77 19.36 -3.80 6.04
N ASN A 78 20.21 -3.72 5.02
CA ASN A 78 21.45 -2.94 5.03
C ASN A 78 21.45 -1.84 3.95
N ALA A 79 20.28 -1.50 3.42
CA ALA A 79 20.15 -0.53 2.35
C ALA A 79 20.30 0.90 2.89
N LYS A 80 21.31 1.63 2.44
CA LYS A 80 21.57 3.02 2.87
C LYS A 80 20.40 3.96 2.56
N ARG A 81 19.74 3.76 1.42
CA ARG A 81 18.59 4.54 0.97
C ARG A 81 17.47 4.57 2.01
N TYR A 82 17.23 3.46 2.71
CA TYR A 82 16.12 3.29 3.65
C TYR A 82 16.57 3.30 5.12
N ALA A 83 17.84 3.58 5.40
CA ALA A 83 18.41 3.52 6.76
C ALA A 83 17.64 4.36 7.79
N ASN A 84 17.09 5.50 7.39
CA ASN A 84 16.31 6.40 8.25
C ASN A 84 14.79 6.17 8.18
N MET A 85 14.33 5.11 7.50
CA MET A 85 12.91 4.78 7.44
C MET A 85 12.42 4.39 8.84
N LYS A 86 11.25 4.95 9.23
CA LYS A 86 10.52 4.55 10.43
C LYS A 86 9.22 3.90 10.02
N ILE A 87 8.86 2.83 10.73
CA ILE A 87 7.67 2.02 10.51
C ILE A 87 6.86 2.03 11.80
N MET A 88 5.58 2.38 11.72
CA MET A 88 4.73 2.54 12.90
C MET A 88 3.27 2.26 12.60
N ASN A 89 2.48 2.12 13.66
CA ASN A 89 1.04 1.91 13.58
C ASN A 89 0.68 0.75 12.65
N PHE A 90 1.42 -0.35 12.75
CA PHE A 90 1.16 -1.55 11.98
C PHE A 90 -0.10 -2.25 12.49
N VAL A 91 -1.03 -2.55 11.58
CA VAL A 91 -2.27 -3.27 11.86
C VAL A 91 -2.37 -4.47 10.94
N ASN A 92 -2.68 -5.63 11.49
CA ASN A 92 -2.85 -6.87 10.73
C ASN A 92 -4.05 -7.65 11.30
N LEU A 93 -5.25 -7.18 10.98
CA LEU A 93 -6.50 -7.78 11.41
C LEU A 93 -6.90 -8.92 10.47
N LYS A 94 -7.03 -10.12 11.02
CA LYS A 94 -7.56 -11.28 10.31
C LYS A 94 -8.46 -12.09 11.24
N ASN A 95 -9.71 -12.26 10.84
CA ASN A 95 -10.69 -13.08 11.53
C ASN A 95 -11.69 -13.68 10.51
N GLU A 96 -12.73 -14.34 10.95
CA GLU A 96 -13.73 -14.99 10.08
C GLU A 96 -14.51 -14.02 9.18
N LYS A 97 -14.54 -12.74 9.53
CA LYS A 97 -15.35 -11.71 8.84
C LYS A 97 -14.53 -10.73 8.01
N THR A 98 -13.24 -10.58 8.30
CA THR A 98 -12.42 -9.53 7.69
C THR A 98 -10.93 -9.87 7.63
N GLN A 99 -10.29 -9.40 6.55
CA GLN A 99 -8.85 -9.37 6.38
C GLN A 99 -8.43 -7.95 6.01
N PHE A 100 -7.80 -7.24 6.95
CA PHE A 100 -7.35 -5.87 6.79
C PHE A 100 -5.92 -5.71 7.31
N GLY A 101 -5.12 -4.92 6.63
CA GLY A 101 -3.80 -4.54 7.11
C GLY A 101 -3.43 -3.14 6.64
N ALA A 102 -2.70 -2.43 7.48
CA ALA A 102 -2.22 -1.09 7.19
C ALA A 102 -0.93 -0.78 7.95
N CYS A 103 -0.12 0.12 7.40
CA CYS A 103 1.10 0.56 8.03
C CYS A 103 1.44 2.00 7.65
N LYS A 104 1.99 2.76 8.60
CA LYS A 104 2.54 4.09 8.36
C LYS A 104 4.06 4.02 8.28
N PHE A 105 4.62 4.56 7.21
CA PHE A 105 6.05 4.73 7.00
C PHE A 105 6.41 6.22 7.01
N LEU A 106 7.52 6.55 7.66
CA LEU A 106 8.17 7.86 7.52
C LEU A 106 9.47 7.67 6.76
N MET A 107 9.58 8.30 5.61
CA MET A 107 10.70 8.14 4.70
C MET A 107 10.94 9.46 3.95
N ASP A 108 12.19 9.94 3.90
CA ASP A 108 12.56 11.18 3.23
C ASP A 108 11.62 12.37 3.57
N LYS A 109 11.34 12.56 4.88
CA LYS A 109 10.44 13.61 5.40
C LYS A 109 9.00 13.54 4.84
N LYS A 110 8.60 12.39 4.33
CA LYS A 110 7.25 12.13 3.81
C LYS A 110 6.55 11.07 4.65
N THR A 111 5.24 11.22 4.79
CA THR A 111 4.37 10.21 5.39
C THR A 111 3.79 9.34 4.28
N ILE A 112 4.03 8.03 4.35
CA ILE A 112 3.45 7.05 3.44
C ILE A 112 2.53 6.14 4.25
N ILE A 113 1.29 6.01 3.85
CA ILE A 113 0.33 5.08 4.44
C ILE A 113 0.05 3.99 3.41
N ALA A 114 0.33 2.75 3.78
CA ALA A 114 0.16 1.59 2.91
C ALA A 114 -0.98 0.70 3.41
N PHE A 115 -1.81 0.23 2.48
CA PHE A 115 -2.87 -0.75 2.73
C PHE A 115 -2.52 -2.09 2.11
N LYS A 116 -2.73 -3.15 2.91
CA LYS A 116 -2.53 -4.55 2.51
C LYS A 116 -3.63 -4.99 1.55
N GLY A 117 -3.24 -5.68 0.50
CA GLY A 117 -4.16 -6.39 -0.38
C GLY A 117 -4.56 -7.75 0.17
N THR A 118 -5.04 -8.62 -0.70
CA THR A 118 -5.44 -9.98 -0.33
C THR A 118 -4.22 -10.84 0.01
N ASP A 119 -4.28 -11.54 1.11
CA ASP A 119 -3.19 -12.40 1.62
C ASP A 119 -3.28 -13.87 1.14
N GLY A 120 -4.20 -14.17 0.21
CA GLY A 120 -4.46 -15.54 -0.26
C GLY A 120 -5.54 -16.28 0.54
N SER A 121 -5.96 -15.78 1.70
CA SER A 121 -6.99 -16.42 2.52
C SER A 121 -8.39 -16.35 1.89
N THR A 122 -9.25 -17.30 2.24
CA THR A 122 -10.66 -17.34 1.79
C THR A 122 -11.40 -16.04 2.13
N ILE A 123 -11.21 -15.49 3.34
CA ILE A 123 -11.87 -14.23 3.72
C ILE A 123 -11.36 -13.05 2.90
N GLY A 124 -10.07 -13.02 2.56
CA GLY A 124 -9.51 -12.00 1.66
C GLY A 124 -10.16 -12.03 0.27
N TRP A 125 -10.43 -13.22 -0.26
CA TRP A 125 -11.14 -13.38 -1.53
C TRP A 125 -12.62 -12.99 -1.44
N VAL A 126 -13.32 -13.36 -0.36
CA VAL A 126 -14.70 -12.91 -0.10
C VAL A 126 -14.80 -11.39 -0.12
N GLU A 127 -13.84 -10.69 0.50
CA GLU A 127 -13.80 -9.23 0.47
C GLU A 127 -13.53 -8.65 -0.92
N ASN A 128 -12.70 -9.31 -1.75
CA ASN A 128 -12.54 -8.92 -3.14
C ASN A 128 -13.86 -9.01 -3.92
N PHE A 129 -14.63 -10.08 -3.71
CA PHE A 129 -15.95 -10.20 -4.35
C PHE A 129 -16.94 -9.14 -3.87
N ARG A 130 -16.87 -8.72 -2.59
CA ARG A 130 -17.72 -7.62 -2.09
C ARG A 130 -17.49 -6.30 -2.83
N LEU A 131 -16.26 -6.02 -3.28
CA LEU A 131 -15.97 -4.83 -4.09
C LEU A 131 -16.79 -4.78 -5.39
N LEU A 132 -17.29 -5.92 -5.89
CA LEU A 132 -18.04 -5.99 -7.13
C LEU A 132 -19.51 -5.53 -6.99
N TYR A 133 -20.04 -5.39 -5.76
CA TYR A 133 -21.44 -5.04 -5.54
C TYR A 133 -21.70 -4.14 -4.33
N ASP A 134 -20.70 -3.89 -3.47
CA ASP A 134 -20.84 -3.09 -2.24
C ASP A 134 -19.87 -1.91 -2.21
N TYR A 135 -20.36 -0.74 -1.78
CA TYR A 135 -19.55 0.45 -1.53
C TYR A 135 -20.24 1.38 -0.51
N PRO A 136 -19.52 1.87 0.54
CA PRO A 136 -18.20 1.41 0.95
C PRO A 136 -18.27 0.06 1.68
N THR A 137 -17.38 -0.86 1.33
CA THR A 137 -17.22 -2.13 2.07
C THR A 137 -16.71 -1.88 3.48
N TYR A 138 -16.77 -2.91 4.34
CA TYR A 138 -16.26 -2.79 5.71
C TYR A 138 -14.75 -2.44 5.75
N THR A 139 -13.94 -3.05 4.89
CA THR A 139 -12.50 -2.76 4.83
C THR A 139 -12.19 -1.39 4.26
N GLN A 140 -13.01 -0.86 3.36
CA GLN A 140 -12.89 0.54 2.91
C GLN A 140 -13.18 1.52 4.05
N ARG A 141 -14.16 1.24 4.93
CA ARG A 141 -14.40 2.04 6.14
C ARG A 141 -13.24 1.96 7.12
N LEU A 142 -12.68 0.76 7.35
CA LEU A 142 -11.48 0.61 8.18
C LEU A 142 -10.28 1.39 7.62
N SER A 143 -10.12 1.42 6.30
CA SER A 143 -9.03 2.19 5.68
C SER A 143 -9.20 3.71 5.83
N LEU A 144 -10.44 4.21 5.77
CA LEU A 144 -10.73 5.61 6.08
C LEU A 144 -10.38 5.95 7.53
N ASN A 145 -10.88 5.18 8.49
CA ASN A 145 -10.59 5.39 9.92
C ASN A 145 -9.07 5.37 10.17
N TYR A 146 -8.36 4.41 9.56
CA TYR A 146 -6.91 4.34 9.69
C TYR A 146 -6.22 5.60 9.14
N LEU A 147 -6.66 6.15 8.01
CA LEU A 147 -6.11 7.42 7.47
C LEU A 147 -6.36 8.60 8.43
N GLU A 148 -7.59 8.75 8.93
CA GLU A 148 -7.96 9.84 9.83
C GLU A 148 -7.16 9.80 11.13
N ASP A 149 -6.93 8.61 11.69
CA ASP A 149 -6.13 8.42 12.90
C ASP A 149 -4.63 8.69 12.68
N ASN A 150 -4.13 8.46 11.46
CA ASN A 150 -2.70 8.44 11.16
C ASN A 150 -2.16 9.64 10.39
N ILE A 151 -3.02 10.50 9.83
CA ILE A 151 -2.61 11.79 9.26
C ILE A 151 -2.61 12.84 10.36
N LYS A 152 -1.43 13.22 10.85
CA LYS A 152 -1.29 14.18 11.93
C LYS A 152 -1.40 15.63 11.43
N PHE A 153 -1.64 16.58 12.36
CA PHE A 153 -1.81 18.00 12.01
C PHE A 153 -0.61 18.58 11.25
N ASN A 154 0.60 18.22 11.63
CA ASN A 154 1.84 18.69 11.02
C ASN A 154 2.30 17.89 9.79
N ASP A 155 1.62 16.80 9.41
CA ASP A 155 1.93 16.07 8.17
C ASP A 155 1.58 16.97 6.96
N LYS A 156 2.57 17.22 6.09
CA LYS A 156 2.41 18.10 4.91
C LYS A 156 2.49 17.36 3.58
N ASN A 157 3.14 16.20 3.56
CA ASN A 157 3.41 15.41 2.36
C ASN A 157 3.00 13.96 2.61
N VAL A 158 1.69 13.70 2.50
CA VAL A 158 1.10 12.37 2.69
C VAL A 158 0.93 11.69 1.35
N TYR A 159 1.38 10.45 1.28
CA TYR A 159 1.19 9.53 0.16
C TYR A 159 0.42 8.31 0.66
N VAL A 160 -0.56 7.88 -0.10
CA VAL A 160 -1.37 6.70 0.23
C VAL A 160 -1.16 5.66 -0.85
N VAL A 161 -0.81 4.45 -0.47
CA VAL A 161 -0.37 3.42 -1.42
C VAL A 161 -1.03 2.08 -1.11
N GLY A 162 -1.19 1.26 -2.13
CA GLY A 162 -1.64 -0.12 -1.93
C GLY A 162 -1.51 -0.94 -3.20
N HIS A 163 -1.36 -2.24 -3.02
CA HIS A 163 -1.31 -3.23 -4.09
C HIS A 163 -2.57 -4.09 -4.09
N SER A 164 -3.11 -4.43 -5.25
CA SER A 164 -4.31 -5.26 -5.40
C SER A 164 -5.50 -4.65 -4.63
N LYS A 165 -6.24 -5.41 -3.81
CA LYS A 165 -7.29 -4.88 -2.92
C LYS A 165 -6.83 -3.63 -2.15
N GLY A 166 -5.58 -3.61 -1.66
CA GLY A 166 -5.00 -2.46 -0.95
C GLY A 166 -4.95 -1.18 -1.79
N GLY A 167 -4.78 -1.28 -3.10
CA GLY A 167 -4.86 -0.15 -4.04
C GLY A 167 -6.27 0.44 -4.11
N ASN A 168 -7.30 -0.40 -4.15
CA ASN A 168 -8.70 0.06 -4.05
C ASN A 168 -8.97 0.73 -2.69
N LEU A 169 -8.49 0.11 -1.57
CA LEU A 169 -8.63 0.70 -0.24
C LEU A 169 -7.96 2.09 -0.15
N ALA A 170 -6.79 2.26 -0.77
CA ALA A 170 -6.08 3.53 -0.83
C ALA A 170 -6.90 4.61 -1.56
N MET A 171 -7.50 4.27 -2.69
CA MET A 171 -8.36 5.18 -3.43
C MET A 171 -9.64 5.51 -2.66
N ALA A 172 -10.36 4.48 -2.18
CA ALA A 172 -11.63 4.63 -1.48
C ALA A 172 -11.50 5.48 -0.22
N SER A 173 -10.48 5.22 0.61
CA SER A 173 -10.25 5.98 1.83
C SER A 173 -9.96 7.45 1.58
N VAL A 174 -9.16 7.77 0.54
CA VAL A 174 -8.86 9.17 0.20
C VAL A 174 -10.07 9.90 -0.38
N MET A 175 -10.94 9.21 -1.14
CA MET A 175 -12.19 9.78 -1.64
C MET A 175 -13.13 10.23 -0.50
N GLU A 176 -13.11 9.53 0.62
CA GLU A 176 -14.00 9.78 1.76
C GLU A 176 -13.39 10.71 2.83
N LEU A 177 -12.11 11.08 2.72
CA LEU A 177 -11.46 11.99 3.66
C LEU A 177 -12.16 13.35 3.75
N SER A 178 -12.17 13.91 4.97
CA SER A 178 -12.52 15.31 5.17
C SER A 178 -11.61 16.24 4.37
N ARG A 179 -12.13 17.39 3.93
CA ARG A 179 -11.39 18.37 3.09
C ARG A 179 -10.02 18.78 3.66
N PRO A 180 -9.86 19.04 4.97
CA PRO A 180 -8.55 19.37 5.54
C PRO A 180 -7.53 18.26 5.37
N LEU A 181 -7.92 17.00 5.58
CA LEU A 181 -7.04 15.83 5.42
C LEU A 181 -6.76 15.52 3.96
N PHE A 182 -7.78 15.59 3.10
CA PHE A 182 -7.64 15.40 1.65
C PHE A 182 -6.58 16.35 1.05
N LYS A 183 -6.52 17.61 1.50
CA LYS A 183 -5.51 18.58 1.03
C LYS A 183 -4.07 18.18 1.36
N LYS A 184 -3.85 17.42 2.46
CA LYS A 184 -2.52 16.92 2.84
C LYS A 184 -2.03 15.78 1.96
N VAL A 185 -2.94 15.01 1.37
CA VAL A 185 -2.59 13.92 0.45
C VAL A 185 -2.05 14.50 -0.84
N LYS A 186 -0.82 14.16 -1.18
CA LYS A 186 -0.14 14.59 -2.42
C LYS A 186 -0.45 13.66 -3.58
N LYS A 187 -0.31 12.35 -3.37
CA LYS A 187 -0.60 11.33 -4.38
C LYS A 187 -1.16 10.08 -3.72
N VAL A 188 -1.95 9.36 -4.50
CA VAL A 188 -2.44 8.01 -4.21
C VAL A 188 -1.87 7.08 -5.26
N TYR A 189 -1.17 6.04 -4.84
CA TYR A 189 -0.63 5.02 -5.74
C TYR A 189 -1.46 3.75 -5.64
N ASN A 190 -2.17 3.46 -6.71
CA ASN A 190 -2.85 2.19 -6.91
C ASN A 190 -1.96 1.29 -7.77
N PHE A 191 -1.37 0.26 -7.16
CA PHE A 191 -0.60 -0.76 -7.85
C PHE A 191 -1.50 -1.97 -8.10
N ASP A 192 -1.99 -2.12 -9.32
CA ASP A 192 -2.79 -3.26 -9.76
C ASP A 192 -4.07 -3.53 -8.94
N GLY A 193 -4.66 -2.50 -8.37
CA GLY A 193 -5.92 -2.63 -7.65
C GLY A 193 -7.13 -2.40 -8.55
N PRO A 194 -8.27 -3.07 -8.25
CA PRO A 194 -9.51 -2.88 -9.01
C PRO A 194 -10.04 -1.45 -8.86
N GLY A 195 -10.83 -1.02 -9.85
CA GLY A 195 -11.55 0.25 -9.83
C GLY A 195 -12.76 0.27 -8.91
N PHE A 196 -13.80 0.99 -9.31
CA PHE A 196 -15.04 1.18 -8.57
C PHE A 196 -16.27 0.77 -9.38
N LEU A 197 -17.39 0.62 -8.70
CA LEU A 197 -18.70 0.51 -9.35
C LEU A 197 -18.99 1.79 -10.15
N LYS A 198 -19.85 1.70 -11.15
CA LYS A 198 -20.16 2.82 -12.06
C LYS A 198 -20.59 4.08 -11.32
N LYS A 199 -21.38 3.95 -10.26
CA LYS A 199 -21.84 5.06 -9.43
C LYS A 199 -20.69 5.85 -8.77
N GLU A 200 -19.76 5.14 -8.16
CA GLU A 200 -18.61 5.75 -7.48
C GLU A 200 -17.62 6.33 -8.49
N PHE A 201 -17.40 5.64 -9.60
CA PHE A 201 -16.57 6.11 -10.70
C PHE A 201 -17.08 7.42 -11.31
N ASP A 202 -18.38 7.60 -11.46
CA ASP A 202 -18.99 8.83 -12.00
C ASP A 202 -19.13 9.94 -10.93
N SER A 203 -18.79 9.65 -9.66
CA SER A 203 -18.95 10.58 -8.56
C SER A 203 -18.01 11.78 -8.64
N LEU A 204 -18.41 12.89 -7.99
CA LEU A 204 -17.57 14.06 -7.83
C LEU A 204 -16.29 13.74 -7.02
N LYS A 205 -16.38 12.88 -5.99
CA LYS A 205 -15.25 12.46 -5.16
C LYS A 205 -14.18 11.75 -5.99
N TYR A 206 -14.58 10.85 -6.90
CA TYR A 206 -13.63 10.18 -7.79
C TYR A 206 -12.96 11.18 -8.74
N ARG A 207 -13.70 12.12 -9.31
CA ARG A 207 -13.13 13.18 -10.18
C ARG A 207 -12.11 14.04 -9.43
N GLU A 208 -12.36 14.36 -8.17
CA GLU A 208 -11.44 15.12 -7.31
C GLU A 208 -10.19 14.31 -6.95
N LEU A 209 -10.29 12.97 -6.87
CA LEU A 209 -9.15 12.08 -6.66
C LEU A 209 -8.22 12.05 -7.89
N LEU A 210 -8.74 12.11 -9.12
CA LEU A 210 -7.96 11.90 -10.35
C LEU A 210 -6.65 12.69 -10.45
N PRO A 211 -6.57 13.99 -10.09
CA PRO A 211 -5.30 14.74 -10.13
C PRO A 211 -4.22 14.21 -9.18
N LYS A 212 -4.63 13.45 -8.16
CA LYS A 212 -3.73 12.84 -7.16
C LYS A 212 -3.43 11.37 -7.46
N LEU A 213 -4.23 10.73 -8.30
CA LEU A 213 -4.15 9.30 -8.57
C LEU A 213 -2.99 8.97 -9.52
N VAL A 214 -2.19 8.01 -9.12
CA VAL A 214 -1.22 7.31 -9.97
C VAL A 214 -1.64 5.84 -10.00
N ASN A 215 -2.25 5.45 -11.11
CA ASN A 215 -2.78 4.11 -11.31
C ASN A 215 -1.83 3.33 -12.21
N ILE A 216 -1.26 2.25 -11.72
CA ILE A 216 -0.26 1.43 -12.43
C ILE A 216 -0.78 0.00 -12.50
N ILE A 217 -0.98 -0.48 -13.72
CA ILE A 217 -1.47 -1.83 -14.00
C ILE A 217 -0.37 -2.57 -14.78
N PRO A 218 0.09 -3.75 -14.33
CA PRO A 218 1.01 -4.58 -15.09
C PRO A 218 0.38 -5.06 -16.39
N THR A 219 1.21 -5.28 -17.41
CA THR A 219 0.74 -5.87 -18.66
C THR A 219 0.12 -7.24 -18.41
N GLY A 220 -1.11 -7.44 -18.87
CA GLY A 220 -1.84 -8.71 -18.72
C GLY A 220 -2.49 -8.93 -17.35
N SER A 221 -2.49 -7.93 -16.46
CA SER A 221 -3.23 -8.05 -15.20
C SER A 221 -4.74 -8.11 -15.43
N VAL A 222 -5.39 -9.03 -14.72
CA VAL A 222 -6.84 -9.14 -14.63
C VAL A 222 -7.38 -8.23 -13.54
N VAL A 223 -6.72 -8.19 -12.37
CA VAL A 223 -7.22 -7.48 -11.18
C VAL A 223 -7.34 -5.97 -11.41
N GLY A 224 -6.29 -5.34 -11.92
CA GLY A 224 -6.28 -3.90 -12.20
C GLY A 224 -7.25 -3.47 -13.31
N SER A 225 -7.72 -4.41 -14.13
CA SER A 225 -8.73 -4.15 -15.18
C SER A 225 -10.18 -4.37 -14.70
N LEU A 226 -10.38 -4.89 -13.47
CA LEU A 226 -11.71 -5.08 -12.92
C LEU A 226 -12.35 -3.74 -12.54
N LEU A 227 -13.67 -3.65 -12.76
CA LEU A 227 -14.48 -2.47 -12.48
C LEU A 227 -14.06 -1.23 -13.30
N PHE A 228 -14.63 -0.06 -12.96
CA PHE A 228 -14.36 1.18 -13.70
C PHE A 228 -13.13 1.89 -13.14
N ASN A 229 -12.16 2.16 -14.01
CA ASN A 229 -10.90 2.81 -13.67
C ASN A 229 -10.49 3.81 -14.75
N LYS A 230 -9.75 4.88 -14.38
CA LYS A 230 -9.20 5.87 -15.33
C LYS A 230 -7.72 6.11 -15.10
N ASN A 231 -7.07 6.71 -16.11
CA ASN A 231 -5.70 7.22 -16.05
C ASN A 231 -4.65 6.18 -15.60
N TYR A 232 -4.81 4.92 -16.03
CA TYR A 232 -3.81 3.92 -15.74
C TYR A 232 -2.62 4.01 -16.69
N LYS A 233 -1.45 3.79 -16.15
CA LYS A 233 -0.21 3.57 -16.88
C LYS A 233 0.07 2.08 -16.92
N ILE A 234 0.40 1.56 -18.10
CA ILE A 234 0.86 0.18 -18.19
C ILE A 234 2.28 0.13 -17.62
N GLY A 235 2.42 -0.46 -16.45
CA GLY A 235 3.71 -0.66 -15.80
C GLY A 235 4.46 -1.85 -16.39
N ARG A 236 5.78 -1.73 -16.51
CA ARG A 236 6.67 -2.84 -16.89
C ARG A 236 7.32 -3.49 -15.66
N ALA A 237 7.18 -2.91 -14.48
CA ALA A 237 7.66 -3.49 -13.25
C ALA A 237 6.61 -4.46 -12.70
N HIS A 238 7.00 -5.69 -12.47
CA HIS A 238 6.22 -6.69 -11.75
C HIS A 238 6.72 -6.80 -10.30
N VAL A 239 5.79 -7.08 -9.41
CA VAL A 239 6.09 -7.42 -8.02
C VAL A 239 6.71 -8.80 -7.94
#